data_8c6d50f51adfb8aff5c4108e26661d29
#
_entry.id   8c6d50f51adfb8aff5c4108e26661d29
#
_cell.length_a   1.000
_cell.length_b   1.000
_cell.length_c   1.000
_cell.angle_alpha   90.00
_cell.angle_beta   90.00
_cell.angle_gamma   90.00
#
_symmetry.space_group_name_H-M   'P 1'
#
loop_
_entity.id
_entity.type
_entity.pdbx_description
1 polymer ?
#
loop_
_entity_poly.entity_id
_entity_poly.type
_entity_poly.pdbx_seq_one_letter_code
_entity_poly.pdbx_strand_id
1 'polypeptide(L)'
;SVDYEEKLYSVGKIPGGFLKREGKASEKAILTSRLIDRPIRPLFPKTFRNDVQVVATVLSVDQDCTPDIVSMIGSSVALSISEIPFNGPTGSVCIGLVDGALVVNPTAEEREKSELHLVVSGTKEAVMMVEAGANEVPESLMLEAILKAHEEIKKIVEFIEQIQAEVGKEKMEFVETKPDAEIEAKVREIATEGMKEAVKVVEKLERQEAMDAVKEQTINSFDEETLEEFGNDIIATLDAIIKEEVRKAIVHEGRRPDARKTDEIRPIWCDHGFIPRAHGSGLFTRGQTQVMTVTTLGALGDVQILDGLDEEENKRYMHHYNFPAYSVGECRPMRGPGRREIGHGALAERALLPVIPSKEEFPYAIRLVSEVLSSNGSTSQGSVCGSTLSLLDAGVPIKDMVAGIAMGLIEHDGKMAILSDIQGMEDHLGDMDFKVAGTEKGITAIQMDIKIAGIDEEVLTRALAQARVGRLHILNEMKKCIDKPNDELSKYAPKIVTMRINPDKIRDVIGAGGKVITKIIDETGVKIDIEQDGEV
;
A
#
# COMPACT_ATOMS: atom_id res chain seq x y z
N SER A 1 1.94 13.94 -12.66
CA SER A 1 2.20 13.84 -11.20
C SER A 1 1.03 14.36 -10.40
N VAL A 2 0.91 13.93 -9.14
CA VAL A 2 -0.08 14.45 -8.18
C VAL A 2 0.65 14.86 -6.92
N ASP A 3 0.36 16.07 -6.43
CA ASP A 3 0.91 16.63 -5.22
C ASP A 3 -0.21 17.12 -4.30
N TYR A 4 -0.10 16.80 -3.01
CA TYR A 4 -1.02 17.25 -1.98
C TYR A 4 -0.25 18.10 -0.99
N GLU A 5 -0.68 19.33 -0.78
CA GLU A 5 0.01 20.29 0.08
C GLU A 5 -0.78 20.56 1.35
N GLU A 6 -0.22 20.16 2.47
CA GLU A 6 -0.71 20.52 3.81
C GLU A 6 -0.19 21.89 4.21
N LYS A 7 -1.09 22.83 4.43
CA LYS A 7 -0.77 24.15 4.95
C LYS A 7 -1.26 24.27 6.40
N LEU A 8 -0.36 24.37 7.36
CA LEU A 8 -0.70 24.36 8.79
C LEU A 8 -1.58 25.54 9.21
N TYR A 9 -1.56 26.65 8.45
CA TYR A 9 -2.50 27.73 8.66
C TYR A 9 -3.97 27.32 8.45
N SER A 10 -4.24 26.24 7.71
CA SER A 10 -5.59 25.72 7.46
C SER A 10 -6.28 25.19 8.74
N VAL A 11 -5.48 24.87 9.77
CA VAL A 11 -5.91 24.48 11.12
C VAL A 11 -5.43 25.49 12.19
N GLY A 12 -4.99 26.68 11.77
CA GLY A 12 -4.54 27.75 12.68
C GLY A 12 -3.23 27.47 13.39
N LYS A 13 -2.38 26.57 12.88
CA LYS A 13 -1.08 26.21 13.47
C LYS A 13 0.10 26.87 12.74
N ILE A 14 1.18 27.15 13.49
CA ILE A 14 2.49 27.48 12.93
C ILE A 14 3.32 26.20 12.90
N PRO A 15 4.04 25.89 11.79
CA PRO A 15 4.88 24.69 11.72
C PRO A 15 5.85 24.54 12.89
N GLY A 16 5.91 23.34 13.48
CA GLY A 16 6.72 23.05 14.67
C GLY A 16 8.23 23.06 14.44
N GLY A 17 8.68 22.84 13.18
CA GLY A 17 10.08 22.81 12.82
C GLY A 17 10.82 24.13 13.06
N PHE A 18 12.16 24.09 13.10
CA PHE A 18 13.01 25.24 13.41
C PHE A 18 12.76 26.44 12.47
N LEU A 19 12.57 26.21 11.18
CA LEU A 19 12.33 27.28 10.19
C LEU A 19 10.92 27.85 10.24
N LYS A 20 10.00 27.26 11.02
CA LYS A 20 8.58 27.65 11.08
C LYS A 20 7.92 27.75 9.70
N ARG A 21 8.29 26.83 8.81
CA ARG A 21 7.81 26.72 7.44
C ARG A 21 7.59 25.27 7.10
N GLU A 22 6.56 24.97 6.32
CA GLU A 22 6.35 23.65 5.72
C GLU A 22 7.57 23.29 4.86
N GLY A 23 8.07 22.08 5.07
CA GLY A 23 9.24 21.54 4.36
C GLY A 23 8.85 20.51 3.30
N LYS A 24 9.45 19.32 3.40
CA LYS A 24 9.07 18.18 2.55
C LYS A 24 7.66 17.72 2.89
N ALA A 25 6.98 17.16 1.88
CA ALA A 25 5.67 16.54 2.09
C ALA A 25 5.73 15.52 3.24
N SER A 26 4.75 15.57 4.13
CA SER A 26 4.57 14.59 5.20
C SER A 26 4.27 13.21 4.63
N GLU A 27 4.42 12.16 5.43
CA GLU A 27 3.98 10.81 5.06
C GLU A 27 2.50 10.81 4.64
N LYS A 28 1.63 11.48 5.42
CA LYS A 28 0.20 11.63 5.11
C LYS A 28 -0.02 12.36 3.79
N ALA A 29 0.68 13.44 3.52
CA ALA A 29 0.58 14.15 2.25
C ALA A 29 0.96 13.27 1.06
N ILE A 30 1.99 12.44 1.19
CA ILE A 30 2.39 11.48 0.16
C ILE A 30 1.32 10.40 -0.02
N LEU A 31 0.74 9.88 1.06
CA LEU A 31 -0.32 8.87 1.00
C LEU A 31 -1.59 9.44 0.37
N THR A 32 -1.98 10.67 0.72
CA THR A 32 -3.13 11.35 0.11
C THR A 32 -2.88 11.64 -1.37
N SER A 33 -1.68 12.07 -1.77
CA SER A 33 -1.31 12.20 -3.18
C SER A 33 -1.51 10.88 -3.94
N ARG A 34 -1.22 9.75 -3.32
CA ARG A 34 -1.43 8.42 -3.91
C ARG A 34 -2.91 8.04 -3.99
N LEU A 35 -3.72 8.40 -2.99
CA LEU A 35 -5.17 8.22 -3.03
C LEU A 35 -5.81 8.98 -4.20
N ILE A 36 -5.35 10.20 -4.48
CA ILE A 36 -5.81 11.01 -5.60
C ILE A 36 -5.35 10.42 -6.94
N ASP A 37 -4.06 10.04 -7.04
CA ASP A 37 -3.43 9.59 -8.29
C ASP A 37 -3.99 8.26 -8.81
N ARG A 38 -4.22 7.30 -7.93
CA ARG A 38 -4.55 5.92 -8.29
C ARG A 38 -5.86 5.79 -9.09
N PRO A 39 -6.99 6.42 -8.71
CA PRO A 39 -8.22 6.31 -9.47
C PRO A 39 -8.25 7.14 -10.77
N ILE A 40 -7.50 8.24 -10.84
CA ILE A 40 -7.54 9.13 -12.01
C ILE A 40 -6.55 8.71 -13.10
N ARG A 41 -5.39 8.17 -12.73
CA ARG A 41 -4.32 7.80 -13.69
C ARG A 41 -4.79 6.86 -14.81
N PRO A 42 -5.55 5.78 -14.53
CA PRO A 42 -6.01 4.86 -15.58
C PRO A 42 -7.01 5.49 -16.56
N LEU A 43 -7.60 6.64 -16.23
CA LEU A 43 -8.64 7.31 -17.01
C LEU A 43 -8.08 8.30 -18.04
N PHE A 44 -6.76 8.48 -18.10
CA PHE A 44 -6.15 9.20 -19.21
C PHE A 44 -6.02 8.29 -20.44
N PRO A 45 -6.20 8.82 -21.66
CA PRO A 45 -5.98 8.05 -22.88
C PRO A 45 -4.56 7.47 -22.92
N LYS A 46 -4.42 6.20 -23.26
CA LYS A 46 -3.12 5.49 -23.26
C LYS A 46 -2.09 6.09 -24.22
N THR A 47 -2.55 6.79 -25.24
CA THR A 47 -1.74 7.46 -26.26
C THR A 47 -1.41 8.91 -25.93
N PHE A 48 -1.99 9.46 -24.88
CA PHE A 48 -1.70 10.82 -24.41
C PHE A 48 -0.35 10.89 -23.71
N ARG A 49 0.55 11.77 -24.16
CA ARG A 49 1.95 11.85 -23.70
C ARG A 49 2.32 13.17 -23.03
N ASN A 50 1.42 14.16 -23.04
CA ASN A 50 1.67 15.44 -22.38
C ASN A 50 1.80 15.24 -20.87
N ASP A 51 2.69 16.03 -20.25
CA ASP A 51 2.81 16.06 -18.80
C ASP A 51 1.55 16.68 -18.17
N VAL A 52 1.03 15.99 -17.16
CA VAL A 52 -0.09 16.48 -16.34
C VAL A 52 0.35 16.56 -14.89
N GLN A 53 0.12 17.71 -14.27
CA GLN A 53 0.29 17.88 -12.83
C GLN A 53 -1.02 18.28 -12.18
N VAL A 54 -1.42 17.56 -11.13
CA VAL A 54 -2.54 17.88 -10.27
C VAL A 54 -1.98 18.30 -8.91
N VAL A 55 -2.35 19.49 -8.45
CA VAL A 55 -1.94 20.01 -7.13
C VAL A 55 -3.17 20.31 -6.31
N ALA A 56 -3.30 19.65 -5.17
CA ALA A 56 -4.34 19.90 -4.18
C ALA A 56 -3.74 20.63 -2.98
N THR A 57 -4.11 21.88 -2.76
CA THR A 57 -3.63 22.68 -1.63
C THR A 57 -4.75 22.86 -0.61
N VAL A 58 -4.51 22.43 0.63
CA VAL A 58 -5.48 22.55 1.73
C VAL A 58 -5.41 23.95 2.33
N LEU A 59 -6.48 24.73 2.17
CA LEU A 59 -6.55 26.12 2.62
C LEU A 59 -7.35 26.30 3.92
N SER A 60 -8.28 25.38 4.20
CA SER A 60 -9.11 25.37 5.41
C SER A 60 -9.56 23.94 5.69
N VAL A 61 -9.61 23.53 6.94
CA VAL A 61 -10.00 22.20 7.38
C VAL A 61 -11.19 22.28 8.32
N ASP A 62 -12.17 21.43 8.06
CA ASP A 62 -13.21 21.02 9.01
C ASP A 62 -12.93 19.55 9.35
N GLN A 63 -12.76 19.23 10.63
CA GLN A 63 -12.40 17.87 11.06
C GLN A 63 -13.49 16.84 10.75
N ASP A 64 -14.74 17.25 10.56
CA ASP A 64 -15.83 16.37 10.13
C ASP A 64 -15.81 16.09 8.62
N CYS A 65 -15.11 16.92 7.82
CA CYS A 65 -14.98 16.78 6.37
C CYS A 65 -13.51 16.63 6.00
N THR A 66 -12.98 15.42 5.99
CA THR A 66 -11.56 15.16 5.75
C THR A 66 -11.07 15.71 4.42
N PRO A 67 -9.95 16.46 4.40
CA PRO A 67 -9.47 17.13 3.20
C PRO A 67 -8.99 16.17 2.10
N ASP A 68 -8.67 14.92 2.43
CA ASP A 68 -8.30 13.88 1.46
C ASP A 68 -9.45 13.54 0.50
N ILE A 69 -10.66 13.24 1.02
CA ILE A 69 -11.85 12.95 0.19
C ILE A 69 -12.24 14.17 -0.63
N VAL A 70 -12.23 15.36 -0.02
CA VAL A 70 -12.52 16.62 -0.73
C VAL A 70 -11.51 16.86 -1.87
N SER A 71 -10.22 16.57 -1.63
CA SER A 71 -9.17 16.70 -2.65
C SER A 71 -9.32 15.70 -3.79
N MET A 72 -9.76 14.47 -3.51
CA MET A 72 -10.06 13.47 -4.54
C MET A 72 -11.20 13.94 -5.46
N ILE A 73 -12.30 14.42 -4.88
CA ILE A 73 -13.44 14.96 -5.62
C ILE A 73 -13.04 16.22 -6.39
N GLY A 74 -12.36 17.17 -5.74
CA GLY A 74 -11.89 18.41 -6.35
C GLY A 74 -10.96 18.20 -7.53
N SER A 75 -10.04 17.22 -7.43
CA SER A 75 -9.15 16.84 -8.52
C SER A 75 -9.92 16.28 -9.72
N SER A 76 -10.94 15.46 -9.47
CA SER A 76 -11.82 14.93 -10.51
C SER A 76 -12.62 16.05 -11.19
N VAL A 77 -13.18 16.99 -10.42
CA VAL A 77 -13.89 18.18 -10.97
C VAL A 77 -12.93 18.99 -11.85
N ALA A 78 -11.74 19.32 -11.35
CA ALA A 78 -10.76 20.15 -12.07
C ALA A 78 -10.37 19.53 -13.42
N LEU A 79 -10.11 18.22 -13.46
CA LEU A 79 -9.82 17.49 -14.69
C LEU A 79 -11.03 17.45 -15.63
N SER A 80 -12.24 17.23 -15.11
CA SER A 80 -13.45 17.10 -15.91
C SER A 80 -13.83 18.42 -16.61
N ILE A 81 -13.69 19.57 -15.93
CA ILE A 81 -14.00 20.88 -16.50
C ILE A 81 -12.88 21.48 -17.35
N SER A 82 -11.67 20.93 -17.27
CA SER A 82 -10.51 21.40 -18.04
C SER A 82 -10.53 20.90 -19.49
N GLU A 83 -9.64 21.44 -20.31
CA GLU A 83 -9.38 20.97 -21.68
C GLU A 83 -8.56 19.67 -21.73
N ILE A 84 -8.05 19.17 -20.59
CA ILE A 84 -7.24 17.95 -20.52
C ILE A 84 -8.09 16.74 -20.90
N PRO A 85 -7.63 15.81 -21.77
CA PRO A 85 -8.32 14.58 -22.09
C PRO A 85 -8.37 13.66 -20.85
N PHE A 86 -9.58 13.43 -20.35
CA PHE A 86 -9.83 12.66 -19.14
C PHE A 86 -11.16 11.91 -19.26
N ASN A 87 -11.13 10.59 -19.10
CA ASN A 87 -12.28 9.69 -19.26
C ASN A 87 -13.03 9.45 -17.93
N GLY A 88 -12.97 10.42 -17.02
CA GLY A 88 -13.80 10.49 -15.83
C GLY A 88 -15.17 11.13 -16.12
N PRO A 89 -15.84 11.61 -15.07
CA PRO A 89 -15.30 11.87 -13.71
C PRO A 89 -15.24 10.65 -12.79
N THR A 90 -14.55 10.82 -11.67
CA THR A 90 -14.57 9.92 -10.54
C THR A 90 -15.20 10.58 -9.33
N GLY A 91 -15.96 9.82 -8.54
CA GLY A 91 -16.37 10.18 -7.19
C GLY A 91 -15.55 9.42 -6.15
N SER A 92 -15.53 9.91 -4.92
CA SER A 92 -14.82 9.29 -3.81
C SER A 92 -15.58 9.48 -2.51
N VAL A 93 -15.63 8.45 -1.67
CA VAL A 93 -16.24 8.49 -0.34
C VAL A 93 -15.42 7.69 0.66
N CYS A 94 -15.57 8.02 1.93
CA CYS A 94 -15.13 7.21 3.06
C CYS A 94 -16.34 6.47 3.66
N ILE A 95 -16.16 5.20 4.01
CA ILE A 95 -17.15 4.41 4.76
C ILE A 95 -16.55 4.02 6.10
N GLY A 96 -17.29 4.30 7.17
CA GLY A 96 -17.03 3.81 8.51
C GLY A 96 -17.98 2.68 8.91
N LEU A 97 -17.61 1.95 9.96
CA LEU A 97 -18.46 0.97 10.63
C LEU A 97 -18.60 1.38 12.09
N VAL A 98 -19.73 1.96 12.45
CA VAL A 98 -20.01 2.51 13.79
C VAL A 98 -21.21 1.80 14.36
N ASP A 99 -21.06 1.20 15.54
CA ASP A 99 -22.10 0.43 16.23
C ASP A 99 -22.80 -0.60 15.32
N GLY A 100 -22.03 -1.26 14.46
CA GLY A 100 -22.52 -2.27 13.52
C GLY A 100 -23.21 -1.72 12.26
N ALA A 101 -23.27 -0.38 12.07
CA ALA A 101 -23.86 0.26 10.91
C ALA A 101 -22.79 0.90 10.00
N LEU A 102 -22.96 0.76 8.68
CA LEU A 102 -22.12 1.43 7.70
C LEU A 102 -22.53 2.90 7.58
N VAL A 103 -21.59 3.81 7.85
CA VAL A 103 -21.75 5.26 7.80
C VAL A 103 -20.93 5.84 6.66
N VAL A 104 -21.55 6.70 5.85
CA VAL A 104 -20.90 7.41 4.73
C VAL A 104 -20.27 8.71 5.24
N ASN A 105 -19.01 8.92 4.94
CA ASN A 105 -18.23 10.09 5.36
C ASN A 105 -18.39 10.38 6.86
N PRO A 106 -17.94 9.48 7.74
CA PRO A 106 -18.14 9.59 9.18
C PRO A 106 -17.49 10.88 9.73
N THR A 107 -18.16 11.51 10.68
CA THR A 107 -17.64 12.67 11.44
C THR A 107 -16.41 12.30 12.26
N ALA A 108 -15.71 13.27 12.82
CA ALA A 108 -14.54 13.03 13.67
C ALA A 108 -14.87 12.08 14.85
N GLU A 109 -15.99 12.33 15.56
CA GLU A 109 -16.45 11.47 16.66
C GLU A 109 -16.80 10.05 16.21
N GLU A 110 -17.44 9.89 15.04
CA GLU A 110 -17.77 8.59 14.47
C GLU A 110 -16.53 7.82 14.03
N ARG A 111 -15.51 8.51 13.48
CA ARG A 111 -14.23 7.87 13.11
C ARG A 111 -13.48 7.28 14.29
N GLU A 112 -13.50 7.94 15.45
CA GLU A 112 -12.87 7.40 16.67
C GLU A 112 -13.48 6.07 17.12
N LYS A 113 -14.78 5.88 16.90
CA LYS A 113 -15.54 4.68 17.27
C LYS A 113 -15.57 3.64 16.15
N SER A 114 -15.15 4.01 14.95
CA SER A 114 -15.30 3.18 13.76
C SER A 114 -14.35 1.98 13.75
N GLU A 115 -14.88 0.80 13.46
CA GLU A 115 -14.10 -0.42 13.22
C GLU A 115 -13.60 -0.55 11.78
N LEU A 116 -13.94 0.39 10.91
CA LEU A 116 -13.57 0.42 9.50
C LEU A 116 -13.26 1.85 9.05
N HIS A 117 -12.15 2.01 8.35
CA HIS A 117 -11.84 3.20 7.57
C HIS A 117 -11.60 2.77 6.13
N LEU A 118 -12.64 2.89 5.29
CA LEU A 118 -12.63 2.44 3.91
C LEU A 118 -12.80 3.64 2.97
N VAL A 119 -11.79 3.89 2.15
CA VAL A 119 -11.84 4.87 1.06
C VAL A 119 -12.07 4.15 -0.26
N VAL A 120 -13.10 4.56 -0.97
CA VAL A 120 -13.44 4.02 -2.30
C VAL A 120 -13.52 5.17 -3.30
N SER A 121 -12.96 4.96 -4.47
CA SER A 121 -13.10 5.85 -5.61
C SER A 121 -13.48 5.07 -6.86
N GLY A 122 -14.31 5.68 -7.72
CA GLY A 122 -14.75 5.03 -8.94
C GLY A 122 -15.44 5.97 -9.90
N THR A 123 -15.73 5.43 -11.09
CA THR A 123 -16.61 6.05 -12.08
C THR A 123 -18.06 5.66 -11.79
N LYS A 124 -18.99 6.13 -12.63
CA LYS A 124 -20.38 5.74 -12.56
C LYS A 124 -20.58 4.23 -12.77
N GLU A 125 -19.76 3.64 -13.63
CA GLU A 125 -19.86 2.23 -14.03
C GLU A 125 -19.11 1.29 -13.08
N ALA A 126 -18.03 1.77 -12.45
CA ALA A 126 -17.10 0.86 -11.77
C ALA A 126 -16.32 1.46 -10.61
N VAL A 127 -16.04 0.62 -9.61
CA VAL A 127 -15.02 0.87 -8.60
C VAL A 127 -13.64 0.82 -9.24
N MET A 128 -12.80 1.84 -8.98
CA MET A 128 -11.45 1.97 -9.54
C MET A 128 -10.36 1.80 -8.48
N MET A 129 -10.63 2.18 -7.25
CA MET A 129 -9.67 2.14 -6.15
C MET A 129 -10.37 1.87 -4.83
N VAL A 130 -9.77 0.99 -4.03
CA VAL A 130 -10.18 0.70 -2.66
C VAL A 130 -8.96 0.75 -1.75
N GLU A 131 -9.10 1.39 -0.60
CA GLU A 131 -8.10 1.36 0.46
C GLU A 131 -8.77 1.33 1.82
N ALA A 132 -8.44 0.34 2.66
CA ALA A 132 -9.04 0.22 3.98
C ALA A 132 -8.06 -0.21 5.06
N GLY A 133 -8.32 0.30 6.27
CA GLY A 133 -7.92 -0.27 7.54
C GLY A 133 -9.16 -0.74 8.30
N ALA A 134 -9.10 -1.88 8.97
CA ALA A 134 -10.25 -2.47 9.62
C ALA A 134 -9.88 -3.29 10.86
N ASN A 135 -10.81 -3.38 11.81
CA ASN A 135 -10.67 -4.19 13.01
C ASN A 135 -11.28 -5.59 12.77
N GLU A 136 -10.57 -6.44 12.01
CA GLU A 136 -10.96 -7.82 11.73
C GLU A 136 -12.37 -7.94 11.11
N VAL A 137 -12.67 -7.06 10.13
CA VAL A 137 -13.98 -7.04 9.45
C VAL A 137 -14.13 -8.25 8.52
N PRO A 138 -15.28 -8.97 8.56
CA PRO A 138 -15.54 -10.08 7.65
C PRO A 138 -15.56 -9.65 6.17
N GLU A 139 -15.18 -10.57 5.28
CA GLU A 139 -15.15 -10.34 3.83
C GLU A 139 -16.51 -9.91 3.27
N SER A 140 -17.60 -10.47 3.77
CA SER A 140 -18.96 -10.12 3.34
C SER A 140 -19.34 -8.67 3.68
N LEU A 141 -18.98 -8.21 4.88
CA LEU A 141 -19.24 -6.84 5.31
C LEU A 141 -18.33 -5.84 4.57
N MET A 142 -17.10 -6.22 4.29
CA MET A 142 -16.20 -5.41 3.44
C MET A 142 -16.77 -5.23 2.04
N LEU A 143 -17.29 -6.30 1.42
CA LEU A 143 -17.96 -6.23 0.14
C LEU A 143 -19.17 -5.31 0.18
N GLU A 144 -20.06 -5.47 1.19
CA GLU A 144 -21.22 -4.61 1.38
C GLU A 144 -20.82 -3.13 1.49
N ALA A 145 -19.75 -2.83 2.24
CA ALA A 145 -19.24 -1.47 2.38
C ALA A 145 -18.72 -0.89 1.05
N ILE A 146 -18.03 -1.69 0.23
CA ILE A 146 -17.55 -1.27 -1.10
C ILE A 146 -18.74 -0.98 -2.03
N LEU A 147 -19.76 -1.84 -2.04
CA LEU A 147 -20.95 -1.65 -2.87
C LEU A 147 -21.75 -0.42 -2.43
N LYS A 148 -21.93 -0.22 -1.12
CA LYS A 148 -22.56 1.00 -0.58
C LYS A 148 -21.79 2.26 -0.99
N ALA A 149 -20.47 2.23 -0.93
CA ALA A 149 -19.63 3.33 -1.38
C ALA A 149 -19.87 3.65 -2.86
N HIS A 150 -19.97 2.64 -3.71
CA HIS A 150 -20.20 2.85 -5.15
C HIS A 150 -21.54 3.49 -5.44
N GLU A 151 -22.61 3.18 -4.70
CA GLU A 151 -23.90 3.86 -4.84
C GLU A 151 -23.82 5.37 -4.52
N GLU A 152 -23.04 5.75 -3.53
CA GLU A 152 -22.81 7.17 -3.22
C GLU A 152 -21.88 7.84 -4.25
N ILE A 153 -20.87 7.13 -4.75
CA ILE A 153 -19.98 7.60 -5.82
C ILE A 153 -20.78 7.98 -7.07
N LYS A 154 -21.77 7.18 -7.48
CA LYS A 154 -22.62 7.49 -8.65
C LYS A 154 -23.29 8.86 -8.53
N LYS A 155 -23.79 9.21 -7.35
CA LYS A 155 -24.41 10.53 -7.08
C LYS A 155 -23.40 11.67 -7.21
N ILE A 156 -22.19 11.47 -6.70
CA ILE A 156 -21.09 12.46 -6.81
C ILE A 156 -20.70 12.64 -8.28
N VAL A 157 -20.57 11.55 -9.02
CA VAL A 157 -20.25 11.57 -10.45
C VAL A 157 -21.32 12.33 -11.24
N GLU A 158 -22.61 12.07 -10.99
CA GLU A 158 -23.72 12.79 -11.62
C GLU A 158 -23.68 14.30 -11.34
N PHE A 159 -23.30 14.68 -10.13
CA PHE A 159 -23.12 16.09 -9.78
C PHE A 159 -21.93 16.72 -10.53
N ILE A 160 -20.81 16.01 -10.66
CA ILE A 160 -19.64 16.48 -11.42
C ILE A 160 -19.99 16.60 -12.91
N GLU A 161 -20.75 15.66 -13.47
CA GLU A 161 -21.23 15.72 -14.86
C GLU A 161 -22.08 16.98 -15.11
N GLN A 162 -22.94 17.39 -14.14
CA GLN A 162 -23.69 18.63 -14.22
C GLN A 162 -22.77 19.86 -14.23
N ILE A 163 -21.77 19.91 -13.35
CA ILE A 163 -20.79 21.00 -13.34
C ILE A 163 -20.04 21.06 -14.67
N GLN A 164 -19.64 19.92 -15.21
CA GLN A 164 -18.93 19.83 -16.49
C GLN A 164 -19.82 20.34 -17.64
N ALA A 165 -21.10 20.05 -17.62
CA ALA A 165 -22.03 20.51 -18.64
C ALA A 165 -22.24 22.05 -18.62
N GLU A 166 -22.15 22.69 -17.44
CA GLU A 166 -22.33 24.12 -17.28
C GLU A 166 -21.04 24.93 -17.58
N VAL A 167 -19.89 24.48 -17.14
CA VAL A 167 -18.63 25.25 -17.16
C VAL A 167 -17.45 24.52 -17.79
N GLY A 168 -17.64 23.28 -18.25
CA GLY A 168 -16.60 22.48 -18.86
C GLY A 168 -16.06 23.06 -20.16
N LYS A 169 -14.77 22.93 -20.40
CA LYS A 169 -14.12 23.26 -21.66
C LYS A 169 -14.14 22.08 -22.62
N GLU A 170 -14.08 22.39 -23.91
CA GLU A 170 -13.83 21.37 -24.93
C GLU A 170 -12.47 20.70 -24.71
N LYS A 171 -12.41 19.38 -24.86
CA LYS A 171 -11.18 18.62 -24.67
C LYS A 171 -10.21 18.87 -25.82
N MET A 172 -8.92 19.08 -25.47
CA MET A 172 -7.88 19.34 -26.45
C MET A 172 -7.69 18.13 -27.38
N GLU A 173 -7.47 18.40 -28.64
CA GLU A 173 -6.98 17.40 -29.58
C GLU A 173 -5.50 17.08 -29.29
N PHE A 174 -5.12 15.83 -29.41
CA PHE A 174 -3.75 15.39 -29.26
C PHE A 174 -3.39 14.35 -30.32
N VAL A 175 -2.11 14.28 -30.67
CA VAL A 175 -1.62 13.28 -31.60
C VAL A 175 -1.56 11.91 -30.89
N GLU A 176 -2.33 10.96 -31.38
CA GLU A 176 -2.25 9.59 -30.87
C GLU A 176 -0.92 8.95 -31.27
N THR A 177 -0.13 8.59 -30.28
CA THR A 177 1.14 7.87 -30.51
C THR A 177 0.84 6.37 -30.58
N LYS A 178 0.70 5.85 -31.80
CA LYS A 178 0.55 4.40 -32.07
C LYS A 178 1.78 3.93 -32.81
N PRO A 179 2.22 2.66 -32.63
CA PRO A 179 3.27 2.10 -33.45
C PRO A 179 2.91 2.14 -34.95
N ASP A 180 3.92 2.31 -35.80
CA ASP A 180 3.73 2.22 -37.24
C ASP A 180 3.22 0.83 -37.62
N ALA A 181 2.17 0.76 -38.43
CA ALA A 181 1.48 -0.50 -38.74
C ALA A 181 2.35 -1.51 -39.53
N GLU A 182 3.25 -1.02 -40.39
CA GLU A 182 4.14 -1.91 -41.15
C GLU A 182 5.24 -2.47 -40.24
N ILE A 183 5.78 -1.64 -39.37
CA ILE A 183 6.76 -2.03 -38.36
C ILE A 183 6.13 -3.03 -37.36
N GLU A 184 4.93 -2.73 -36.85
CA GLU A 184 4.21 -3.65 -35.97
C GLU A 184 4.01 -5.02 -36.61
N ALA A 185 3.53 -5.07 -37.86
CA ALA A 185 3.29 -6.33 -38.58
C ALA A 185 4.59 -7.14 -38.75
N LYS A 186 5.69 -6.48 -39.11
CA LYS A 186 7.00 -7.12 -39.30
C LYS A 186 7.57 -7.64 -37.97
N VAL A 187 7.47 -6.88 -36.88
CA VAL A 187 7.90 -7.32 -35.54
C VAL A 187 7.09 -8.54 -35.09
N ARG A 188 5.77 -8.53 -35.29
CA ARG A 188 4.90 -9.66 -34.95
C ARG A 188 5.25 -10.92 -35.76
N GLU A 189 5.55 -10.79 -37.04
CA GLU A 189 5.98 -11.92 -37.90
C GLU A 189 7.27 -12.57 -37.38
N ILE A 190 8.25 -11.76 -36.95
CA ILE A 190 9.56 -12.25 -36.52
C ILE A 190 9.50 -12.81 -35.08
N ALA A 191 8.83 -12.10 -34.15
CA ALA A 191 9.00 -12.32 -32.73
C ALA A 191 7.92 -13.21 -32.07
N THR A 192 6.70 -13.31 -32.63
CA THR A 192 5.57 -13.91 -31.90
C THR A 192 5.83 -15.35 -31.49
N GLU A 193 6.27 -16.25 -32.40
CA GLU A 193 6.50 -17.65 -32.04
C GLU A 193 7.66 -17.85 -31.08
N GLY A 194 8.77 -17.10 -31.28
CA GLY A 194 9.90 -17.11 -30.33
C GLY A 194 9.50 -16.64 -28.94
N MET A 195 8.73 -15.57 -28.87
CA MET A 195 8.27 -14.99 -27.60
C MET A 195 7.29 -15.92 -26.88
N LYS A 196 6.39 -16.57 -27.62
CA LYS A 196 5.45 -17.57 -27.09
C LYS A 196 6.16 -18.76 -26.42
N GLU A 197 7.28 -19.19 -26.96
CA GLU A 197 8.09 -20.23 -26.32
C GLU A 197 8.92 -19.67 -25.16
N ALA A 198 9.47 -18.46 -25.28
CA ALA A 198 10.25 -17.84 -24.23
C ALA A 198 9.45 -17.59 -22.93
N VAL A 199 8.20 -17.14 -23.03
CA VAL A 199 7.33 -16.91 -21.85
C VAL A 199 6.91 -18.23 -21.15
N LYS A 200 7.14 -19.39 -21.76
CA LYS A 200 6.86 -20.70 -21.16
C LYS A 200 7.97 -21.19 -20.24
N VAL A 201 9.14 -20.58 -20.26
CA VAL A 201 10.26 -20.96 -19.40
C VAL A 201 9.89 -20.66 -17.94
N VAL A 202 9.95 -21.68 -17.09
CA VAL A 202 9.42 -21.61 -15.70
C VAL A 202 10.33 -20.80 -14.79
N GLU A 203 11.65 -20.99 -14.89
CA GLU A 203 12.62 -20.28 -14.06
C GLU A 203 12.72 -18.81 -14.51
N LYS A 204 12.72 -17.88 -13.53
CA LYS A 204 12.62 -16.43 -13.79
C LYS A 204 13.77 -15.89 -14.63
N LEU A 205 15.01 -16.22 -14.28
CA LEU A 205 16.20 -15.68 -14.96
C LEU A 205 16.34 -16.29 -16.35
N GLU A 206 16.17 -17.60 -16.49
CA GLU A 206 16.19 -18.29 -17.78
C GLU A 206 15.08 -17.78 -18.71
N ARG A 207 13.89 -17.51 -18.18
CA ARG A 207 12.79 -16.90 -18.94
C ARG A 207 13.15 -15.49 -19.41
N GLN A 208 13.76 -14.67 -18.54
CA GLN A 208 14.21 -13.34 -18.92
C GLN A 208 15.26 -13.40 -20.03
N GLU A 209 16.26 -14.27 -19.89
CA GLU A 209 17.29 -14.49 -20.92
C GLU A 209 16.69 -14.94 -22.25
N ALA A 210 15.71 -15.85 -22.21
CA ALA A 210 15.01 -16.32 -23.42
C ALA A 210 14.23 -15.19 -24.11
N MET A 211 13.51 -14.37 -23.34
CA MET A 211 12.80 -13.20 -23.88
C MET A 211 13.77 -12.14 -24.44
N ASP A 212 14.87 -11.87 -23.75
CA ASP A 212 15.88 -10.90 -24.19
C ASP A 212 16.57 -11.37 -25.49
N ALA A 213 16.83 -12.67 -25.62
CA ALA A 213 17.36 -13.25 -26.87
C ALA A 213 16.42 -13.03 -28.06
N VAL A 214 15.11 -13.21 -27.87
CA VAL A 214 14.11 -12.94 -28.92
C VAL A 214 14.04 -11.45 -29.26
N LYS A 215 14.10 -10.58 -28.24
CA LYS A 215 14.15 -9.11 -28.44
C LYS A 215 15.39 -8.71 -29.25
N GLU A 216 16.55 -9.19 -28.86
CA GLU A 216 17.81 -8.90 -29.54
C GLU A 216 17.81 -9.41 -31.00
N GLN A 217 17.37 -10.64 -31.23
CA GLN A 217 17.24 -11.19 -32.58
C GLN A 217 16.30 -10.33 -33.43
N THR A 218 15.18 -9.88 -32.88
CA THR A 218 14.21 -9.04 -33.60
C THR A 218 14.81 -7.67 -33.93
N ILE A 219 15.45 -7.01 -32.96
CA ILE A 219 16.09 -5.70 -33.16
C ILE A 219 17.17 -5.81 -34.25
N ASN A 220 18.02 -6.84 -34.19
CA ASN A 220 19.09 -7.06 -35.15
C ASN A 220 18.61 -7.40 -36.59
N SER A 221 17.31 -7.66 -36.79
CA SER A 221 16.72 -7.88 -38.12
C SER A 221 16.35 -6.59 -38.86
N PHE A 222 16.46 -5.44 -38.19
CA PHE A 222 16.21 -4.12 -38.76
C PHE A 222 17.54 -3.40 -39.02
N ASP A 223 17.57 -2.53 -40.05
CA ASP A 223 18.71 -1.66 -40.32
C ASP A 223 18.77 -0.46 -39.38
N GLU A 224 19.93 0.21 -39.34
CA GLU A 224 20.17 1.35 -38.44
C GLU A 224 19.18 2.50 -38.66
N GLU A 225 18.81 2.81 -39.91
CA GLU A 225 17.88 3.89 -40.23
C GLU A 225 16.48 3.60 -39.65
N THR A 226 15.98 2.37 -39.83
CA THR A 226 14.71 1.93 -39.23
C THR A 226 14.75 1.95 -37.70
N LEU A 227 15.88 1.55 -37.09
CA LEU A 227 16.03 1.58 -35.64
C LEU A 227 16.07 3.00 -35.05
N GLU A 228 16.68 3.94 -35.75
CA GLU A 228 16.69 5.36 -35.35
C GLU A 228 15.28 5.97 -35.41
N GLU A 229 14.50 5.64 -36.43
CA GLU A 229 13.15 6.20 -36.63
C GLU A 229 12.08 5.47 -35.80
N PHE A 230 12.08 4.12 -35.79
CA PHE A 230 11.01 3.28 -35.23
C PHE A 230 11.44 2.39 -34.06
N GLY A 231 12.60 2.59 -33.46
CA GLY A 231 13.10 1.75 -32.37
C GLY A 231 12.14 1.67 -31.17
N ASN A 232 11.45 2.76 -30.84
CA ASN A 232 10.45 2.77 -29.80
C ASN A 232 9.20 1.94 -30.15
N ASP A 233 8.78 1.94 -31.41
CA ASP A 233 7.64 1.17 -31.91
C ASP A 233 7.93 -0.33 -31.89
N ILE A 234 9.16 -0.71 -32.25
CA ILE A 234 9.64 -2.10 -32.17
C ILE A 234 9.60 -2.60 -30.74
N ILE A 235 10.13 -1.83 -29.79
CA ILE A 235 10.11 -2.21 -28.36
C ILE A 235 8.68 -2.29 -27.83
N ALA A 236 7.85 -1.29 -28.13
CA ALA A 236 6.45 -1.29 -27.71
C ALA A 236 5.67 -2.51 -28.24
N THR A 237 5.93 -2.92 -29.49
CA THR A 237 5.30 -4.10 -30.08
C THR A 237 5.79 -5.39 -29.43
N LEU A 238 7.09 -5.51 -29.13
CA LEU A 238 7.65 -6.66 -28.42
C LEU A 238 7.02 -6.81 -27.01
N ASP A 239 6.86 -5.71 -26.29
CA ASP A 239 6.22 -5.72 -24.98
C ASP A 239 4.72 -6.04 -25.06
N ALA A 240 4.04 -5.60 -26.13
CA ALA A 240 2.65 -5.99 -26.41
C ALA A 240 2.52 -7.49 -26.65
N ILE A 241 3.41 -8.10 -27.44
CA ILE A 241 3.42 -9.56 -27.69
C ILE A 241 3.61 -10.34 -26.38
N ILE A 242 4.57 -9.94 -25.54
CA ILE A 242 4.79 -10.57 -24.23
C ILE A 242 3.50 -10.51 -23.40
N LYS A 243 2.89 -9.34 -23.34
CA LYS A 243 1.64 -9.14 -22.59
C LYS A 243 0.52 -10.03 -23.11
N GLU A 244 0.32 -10.08 -24.41
CA GLU A 244 -0.72 -10.90 -25.06
C GLU A 244 -0.51 -12.40 -24.78
N GLU A 245 0.70 -12.92 -24.98
CA GLU A 245 1.01 -14.35 -24.82
C GLU A 245 0.92 -14.81 -23.35
N VAL A 246 1.38 -13.98 -22.40
CA VAL A 246 1.25 -14.30 -20.96
C VAL A 246 -0.21 -14.32 -20.54
N ARG A 247 -1.01 -13.30 -20.93
CA ARG A 247 -2.44 -13.20 -20.59
C ARG A 247 -3.23 -14.36 -21.18
N LYS A 248 -2.96 -14.71 -22.45
CA LYS A 248 -3.56 -15.84 -23.14
C LYS A 248 -3.25 -17.16 -22.45
N ALA A 249 -1.99 -17.40 -22.07
CA ALA A 249 -1.58 -18.60 -21.37
C ALA A 249 -2.29 -18.74 -20.02
N ILE A 250 -2.42 -17.66 -19.26
CA ILE A 250 -3.10 -17.67 -17.96
C ILE A 250 -4.60 -17.91 -18.10
N VAL A 251 -5.28 -17.18 -19.00
CA VAL A 251 -6.75 -17.19 -19.07
C VAL A 251 -7.30 -18.39 -19.82
N HIS A 252 -6.65 -18.79 -20.91
CA HIS A 252 -7.16 -19.86 -21.79
C HIS A 252 -6.50 -21.23 -21.57
N GLU A 253 -5.22 -21.25 -21.16
CA GLU A 253 -4.48 -22.49 -20.91
C GLU A 253 -4.39 -22.83 -19.41
N GLY A 254 -4.79 -21.90 -18.52
CA GLY A 254 -4.66 -22.05 -17.06
C GLY A 254 -3.21 -22.12 -16.56
N ARG A 255 -2.26 -21.62 -17.36
CA ARG A 255 -0.83 -21.74 -17.12
C ARG A 255 -0.21 -20.40 -16.73
N ARG A 256 0.24 -20.30 -15.51
CA ARG A 256 0.99 -19.14 -15.02
C ARG A 256 2.46 -19.21 -15.46
N PRO A 257 3.20 -18.06 -15.45
CA PRO A 257 4.60 -18.03 -15.86
C PRO A 257 5.52 -19.01 -15.11
N ASP A 258 5.21 -19.32 -13.86
CA ASP A 258 5.94 -20.30 -13.02
C ASP A 258 5.24 -21.66 -12.92
N ALA A 259 4.34 -21.97 -13.84
CA ALA A 259 3.57 -23.21 -13.95
C ALA A 259 2.62 -23.52 -12.78
N ARG A 260 2.40 -22.60 -11.83
CA ARG A 260 1.40 -22.75 -10.77
C ARG A 260 -0.03 -22.71 -11.32
N LYS A 261 -0.97 -23.28 -10.57
CA LYS A 261 -2.41 -23.08 -10.75
C LYS A 261 -2.82 -21.68 -10.30
N THR A 262 -4.02 -21.25 -10.70
CA THR A 262 -4.53 -19.89 -10.37
C THR A 262 -4.66 -19.60 -8.90
N ASP A 263 -4.95 -20.60 -8.08
CA ASP A 263 -5.13 -20.53 -6.61
C ASP A 263 -3.91 -20.98 -5.80
N GLU A 264 -2.82 -21.37 -6.47
CA GLU A 264 -1.63 -21.89 -5.82
C GLU A 264 -0.70 -20.79 -5.32
N ILE A 265 -0.20 -20.95 -4.10
CA ILE A 265 0.73 -20.04 -3.43
C ILE A 265 2.14 -20.61 -3.53
N ARG A 266 3.13 -19.74 -3.77
CA ARG A 266 4.54 -20.13 -3.78
C ARG A 266 4.96 -20.74 -2.43
N PRO A 267 5.96 -21.63 -2.41
CA PRO A 267 6.48 -22.20 -1.17
C PRO A 267 6.88 -21.12 -0.16
N ILE A 268 6.48 -21.30 1.10
CA ILE A 268 6.75 -20.37 2.20
C ILE A 268 7.80 -20.97 3.11
N TRP A 269 8.75 -20.12 3.51
CA TRP A 269 9.75 -20.41 4.53
C TRP A 269 9.91 -19.19 5.44
N CYS A 270 9.96 -19.43 6.75
CA CYS A 270 10.06 -18.39 7.78
C CYS A 270 11.18 -18.70 8.76
N ASP A 271 11.75 -17.63 9.33
CA ASP A 271 12.71 -17.69 10.44
C ASP A 271 12.54 -16.48 11.36
N HIS A 272 13.02 -16.59 12.60
CA HIS A 272 12.98 -15.49 13.57
C HIS A 272 14.19 -15.53 14.51
N GLY A 273 14.48 -14.42 15.20
CA GLY A 273 15.49 -14.36 16.24
C GLY A 273 16.94 -14.45 15.74
N PHE A 274 17.19 -14.22 14.46
CA PHE A 274 18.50 -14.41 13.83
C PHE A 274 19.41 -13.17 13.88
N ILE A 275 18.92 -12.01 14.34
CA ILE A 275 19.73 -10.80 14.56
C ILE A 275 20.02 -10.63 16.06
N PRO A 276 21.24 -10.93 16.52
CA PRO A 276 21.49 -11.12 17.96
C PRO A 276 21.29 -9.89 18.84
N ARG A 277 21.39 -8.68 18.29
CA ARG A 277 21.25 -7.43 19.06
C ARG A 277 19.91 -6.74 18.87
N ALA A 278 19.11 -7.17 17.91
CA ALA A 278 17.76 -6.64 17.71
C ALA A 278 16.84 -7.03 18.87
N HIS A 279 15.77 -6.27 19.07
CA HIS A 279 14.77 -6.62 20.08
C HIS A 279 13.84 -7.73 19.59
N GLY A 280 13.62 -7.81 18.28
CA GLY A 280 12.98 -8.91 17.57
C GLY A 280 13.31 -8.85 16.08
N SER A 281 13.31 -10.00 15.42
CA SER A 281 13.53 -10.12 13.98
C SER A 281 12.70 -11.23 13.39
N GLY A 282 12.18 -11.02 12.18
CA GLY A 282 11.44 -12.02 11.42
C GLY A 282 11.89 -12.03 9.96
N LEU A 283 12.03 -13.20 9.40
CA LEU A 283 12.31 -13.41 7.98
C LEU A 283 11.16 -14.18 7.36
N PHE A 284 10.56 -13.58 6.35
CA PHE A 284 9.50 -14.21 5.57
C PHE A 284 9.96 -14.39 4.14
N THR A 285 9.91 -15.61 3.64
CA THR A 285 10.25 -15.97 2.27
C THR A 285 9.08 -16.65 1.60
N ARG A 286 8.71 -16.20 0.40
CA ARG A 286 7.68 -16.79 -0.43
C ARG A 286 8.20 -16.88 -1.86
N GLY A 287 8.59 -18.07 -2.28
CA GLY A 287 9.33 -18.28 -3.52
C GLY A 287 10.58 -17.40 -3.55
N GLN A 288 10.68 -16.54 -4.54
CA GLN A 288 11.82 -15.62 -4.76
C GLN A 288 11.63 -14.24 -4.08
N THR A 289 10.59 -14.07 -3.29
CA THR A 289 10.37 -12.85 -2.51
C THR A 289 10.78 -13.09 -1.07
N GLN A 290 11.70 -12.28 -0.55
CA GLN A 290 12.20 -12.37 0.82
C GLN A 290 12.21 -11.01 1.48
N VAL A 291 11.61 -10.90 2.67
CA VAL A 291 11.55 -9.70 3.48
C VAL A 291 12.01 -10.00 4.90
N MET A 292 12.95 -9.23 5.36
CA MET A 292 13.41 -9.21 6.75
C MET A 292 12.75 -8.04 7.47
N THR A 293 12.11 -8.28 8.61
CA THR A 293 11.57 -7.22 9.47
C THR A 293 12.23 -7.24 10.83
N VAL A 294 12.58 -6.07 11.33
CA VAL A 294 13.23 -5.87 12.62
C VAL A 294 12.36 -5.00 13.51
N THR A 295 12.10 -5.47 14.73
CA THR A 295 11.36 -4.73 15.76
C THR A 295 12.32 -4.08 16.74
N THR A 296 12.09 -2.80 17.03
CA THR A 296 12.74 -2.06 18.11
C THR A 296 11.68 -1.54 19.08
N LEU A 297 11.91 -1.79 20.36
CA LEU A 297 11.08 -1.30 21.45
C LEU A 297 11.77 -0.11 22.09
N GLY A 298 11.03 0.98 22.29
CA GLY A 298 11.49 2.21 22.92
C GLY A 298 10.62 2.62 24.10
N ALA A 299 11.06 3.62 24.87
CA ALA A 299 10.24 4.26 25.88
C ALA A 299 9.11 5.07 25.24
N LEU A 300 8.08 5.44 26.03
CA LEU A 300 6.97 6.25 25.54
C LEU A 300 7.39 7.65 25.04
N GLY A 301 8.55 8.15 25.47
CA GLY A 301 9.14 9.37 24.92
C GLY A 301 9.73 9.24 23.52
N ASP A 302 9.86 8.02 22.99
CA ASP A 302 10.39 7.74 21.64
C ASP A 302 9.30 7.67 20.55
N VAL A 303 8.06 8.09 20.87
CA VAL A 303 6.96 8.17 19.90
C VAL A 303 7.25 9.19 18.80
N GLN A 304 6.74 8.94 17.60
CA GLN A 304 6.84 9.90 16.51
C GLN A 304 5.89 11.08 16.77
N ILE A 305 6.42 12.29 16.75
CA ILE A 305 5.61 13.52 16.83
C ILE A 305 5.05 13.81 15.44
N LEU A 306 3.74 14.03 15.36
CA LEU A 306 3.03 14.39 14.15
C LEU A 306 2.73 15.89 14.14
N ASP A 307 3.20 16.61 13.12
CA ASP A 307 2.97 18.04 12.92
C ASP A 307 2.16 18.20 11.62
N GLY A 308 0.90 17.76 11.66
CA GLY A 308 -0.01 17.70 10.51
C GLY A 308 -1.33 18.42 10.75
N LEU A 309 -2.29 18.17 9.87
CA LEU A 309 -3.63 18.79 9.89
C LEU A 309 -4.60 18.07 10.83
N ASP A 310 -4.27 16.83 11.23
CA ASP A 310 -5.10 16.02 12.11
C ASP A 310 -4.95 16.44 13.58
N GLU A 311 -5.87 15.96 14.41
CA GLU A 311 -5.85 16.15 15.85
C GLU A 311 -4.83 15.21 16.53
N GLU A 312 -4.46 14.11 15.90
CA GLU A 312 -3.44 13.18 16.40
C GLU A 312 -2.06 13.83 16.40
N GLU A 313 -1.45 13.92 17.57
CA GLU A 313 -0.17 14.62 17.77
C GLU A 313 1.04 13.67 17.81
N ASN A 314 0.84 12.38 17.99
CA ASN A 314 1.92 11.42 18.06
C ASN A 314 1.48 10.01 17.64
N LYS A 315 2.46 9.20 17.22
CA LYS A 315 2.28 7.82 16.78
C LYS A 315 3.23 6.91 17.56
N ARG A 316 2.67 5.98 18.34
CA ARG A 316 3.40 5.03 19.17
C ARG A 316 3.89 3.80 18.40
N TYR A 317 3.14 3.35 17.43
CA TYR A 317 3.48 2.24 16.53
C TYR A 317 3.84 2.78 15.15
N MET A 318 5.03 2.41 14.66
CA MET A 318 5.59 2.89 13.40
C MET A 318 6.08 1.72 12.57
N HIS A 319 5.81 1.74 11.26
CA HIS A 319 6.35 0.77 10.32
C HIS A 319 7.03 1.47 9.15
N HIS A 320 8.31 1.18 8.92
CA HIS A 320 9.08 1.67 7.80
C HIS A 320 9.44 0.53 6.85
N TYR A 321 9.46 0.82 5.56
CA TYR A 321 9.69 -0.16 4.51
C TYR A 321 10.76 0.35 3.55
N ASN A 322 11.76 -0.48 3.29
CA ASN A 322 12.86 -0.18 2.39
C ASN A 322 12.89 -1.19 1.23
N PHE A 323 13.02 -0.66 0.01
CA PHE A 323 13.10 -1.45 -1.21
C PHE A 323 14.39 -1.09 -1.97
N PRO A 324 15.55 -1.64 -1.56
CA PRO A 324 16.83 -1.35 -2.19
C PRO A 324 16.91 -1.97 -3.59
N ALA A 325 17.66 -1.32 -4.48
CA ALA A 325 17.80 -1.72 -5.88
C ALA A 325 18.31 -3.16 -6.07
N TYR A 326 19.18 -3.62 -5.17
CA TYR A 326 19.71 -4.98 -5.22
C TYR A 326 18.62 -6.06 -5.09
N SER A 327 17.47 -5.73 -4.46
CA SER A 327 16.35 -6.68 -4.31
C SER A 327 15.76 -7.16 -5.64
N VAL A 328 15.96 -6.39 -6.70
CA VAL A 328 15.56 -6.72 -8.08
C VAL A 328 16.75 -6.88 -9.03
N GLY A 329 17.98 -6.95 -8.48
CA GLY A 329 19.20 -7.14 -9.27
C GLY A 329 19.70 -5.88 -9.97
N GLU A 330 19.26 -4.68 -9.53
CA GLU A 330 19.65 -3.41 -10.13
C GLU A 330 20.73 -2.69 -9.30
N CYS A 331 21.52 -1.86 -9.98
CA CYS A 331 22.48 -0.96 -9.37
C CYS A 331 21.97 0.49 -9.52
N ARG A 332 21.62 1.13 -8.39
CA ARG A 332 21.19 2.54 -8.34
C ARG A 332 21.76 3.24 -7.11
N PRO A 333 21.97 4.57 -7.17
CA PRO A 333 22.34 5.35 -6.00
C PRO A 333 21.32 5.15 -4.87
N MET A 334 21.78 4.96 -3.65
CA MET A 334 20.91 4.88 -2.49
C MET A 334 20.36 6.27 -2.16
N ARG A 335 19.06 6.41 -2.25
CA ARG A 335 18.30 7.63 -1.91
C ARG A 335 17.33 7.29 -0.79
N GLY A 336 16.75 8.30 -0.16
CA GLY A 336 15.66 8.12 0.79
C GLY A 336 14.44 7.42 0.15
N PRO A 337 13.47 6.98 0.99
CA PRO A 337 12.30 6.22 0.51
C PRO A 337 11.48 7.03 -0.49
N GLY A 338 11.11 6.38 -1.58
CA GLY A 338 10.20 6.94 -2.57
C GLY A 338 8.73 6.83 -2.15
N ARG A 339 7.83 7.46 -2.91
CA ARG A 339 6.36 7.43 -2.64
C ARG A 339 5.80 5.99 -2.58
N ARG A 340 6.34 5.06 -3.37
CA ARG A 340 5.92 3.65 -3.37
C ARG A 340 6.31 2.96 -2.08
N GLU A 341 7.53 3.20 -1.58
CA GLU A 341 8.03 2.62 -0.33
C GLU A 341 7.21 3.12 0.87
N ILE A 342 6.90 4.41 0.91
CA ILE A 342 6.02 5.00 1.93
C ILE A 342 4.63 4.34 1.89
N GLY A 343 4.05 4.17 0.70
CA GLY A 343 2.75 3.51 0.54
C GLY A 343 2.74 2.04 0.99
N HIS A 344 3.82 1.29 0.71
CA HIS A 344 3.97 -0.10 1.16
C HIS A 344 4.16 -0.20 2.68
N GLY A 345 4.94 0.71 3.26
CA GLY A 345 5.12 0.80 4.71
C GLY A 345 3.81 1.09 5.43
N ALA A 346 3.05 2.07 4.95
CA ALA A 346 1.76 2.45 5.50
C ALA A 346 0.70 1.32 5.40
N LEU A 347 0.72 0.52 4.33
CA LEU A 347 -0.15 -0.64 4.20
C LEU A 347 0.16 -1.70 5.27
N ALA A 348 1.44 -2.02 5.47
CA ALA A 348 1.85 -2.96 6.49
C ALA A 348 1.58 -2.44 7.92
N GLU A 349 1.80 -1.15 8.17
CA GLU A 349 1.46 -0.51 9.44
C GLU A 349 -0.03 -0.65 9.75
N ARG A 350 -0.88 -0.28 8.80
CA ARG A 350 -2.34 -0.36 8.91
C ARG A 350 -2.81 -1.81 9.13
N ALA A 351 -2.18 -2.77 8.45
CA ALA A 351 -2.53 -4.19 8.58
C ALA A 351 -2.30 -4.74 9.98
N LEU A 352 -1.27 -4.29 10.69
CA LEU A 352 -0.90 -4.76 12.03
C LEU A 352 -1.53 -3.92 13.14
N LEU A 353 -1.91 -2.66 12.87
CA LEU A 353 -2.43 -1.73 13.87
C LEU A 353 -3.54 -2.33 14.76
N PRO A 354 -4.55 -3.04 14.22
CA PRO A 354 -5.64 -3.61 15.02
C PRO A 354 -5.21 -4.69 16.01
N VAL A 355 -4.04 -5.27 15.84
CA VAL A 355 -3.52 -6.34 16.71
C VAL A 355 -2.41 -5.86 17.65
N ILE A 356 -1.96 -4.63 17.52
CA ILE A 356 -0.97 -4.02 18.43
C ILE A 356 -1.63 -3.83 19.81
N PRO A 357 -0.97 -4.25 20.91
CA PRO A 357 -1.50 -4.06 22.25
C PRO A 357 -1.64 -2.58 22.62
N SER A 358 -2.57 -2.26 23.51
CA SER A 358 -2.75 -0.90 24.03
C SER A 358 -1.52 -0.41 24.81
N LYS A 359 -1.45 0.88 25.09
CA LYS A 359 -0.39 1.49 25.92
C LYS A 359 -0.40 0.89 27.33
N GLU A 360 -1.58 0.61 27.87
CA GLU A 360 -1.78 0.06 29.21
C GLU A 360 -1.30 -1.40 29.30
N GLU A 361 -1.50 -2.18 28.24
CA GLU A 361 -1.07 -3.59 28.19
C GLU A 361 0.43 -3.73 27.89
N PHE A 362 0.96 -2.84 27.04
CA PHE A 362 2.36 -2.89 26.62
C PHE A 362 2.91 -1.47 26.41
N PRO A 363 3.48 -0.84 27.47
CA PRO A 363 3.83 0.58 27.49
C PRO A 363 5.13 0.91 26.74
N TYR A 364 5.25 0.46 25.50
CA TYR A 364 6.41 0.70 24.63
C TYR A 364 6.02 1.47 23.38
N ALA A 365 6.92 2.34 22.91
CA ALA A 365 6.96 2.74 21.52
C ALA A 365 7.49 1.57 20.70
N ILE A 366 6.84 1.25 19.58
CA ILE A 366 7.14 0.09 18.74
C ILE A 366 7.51 0.58 17.34
N ARG A 367 8.72 0.29 16.91
CA ARG A 367 9.16 0.59 15.54
C ARG A 367 9.55 -0.69 14.81
N LEU A 368 8.93 -0.91 13.66
CA LEU A 368 9.30 -1.96 12.74
C LEU A 368 9.99 -1.38 11.51
N VAL A 369 11.00 -2.08 11.02
CA VAL A 369 11.64 -1.78 9.74
C VAL A 369 11.67 -3.04 8.89
N SER A 370 11.02 -3.01 7.75
CA SER A 370 11.06 -4.10 6.78
C SER A 370 12.06 -3.79 5.67
N GLU A 371 13.02 -4.68 5.49
CA GLU A 371 14.04 -4.65 4.45
C GLU A 371 13.73 -5.72 3.40
N VAL A 372 13.49 -5.32 2.17
CA VAL A 372 13.29 -6.26 1.06
C VAL A 372 14.65 -6.77 0.58
N LEU A 373 14.92 -8.05 0.79
CA LEU A 373 16.18 -8.67 0.41
C LEU A 373 16.15 -9.21 -1.02
N SER A 374 14.99 -9.71 -1.45
CA SER A 374 14.75 -10.17 -2.82
C SER A 374 13.28 -9.96 -3.19
N SER A 375 13.01 -9.65 -4.46
CA SER A 375 11.66 -9.36 -4.94
C SER A 375 11.33 -10.09 -6.24
N ASN A 376 10.22 -10.84 -6.20
CA ASN A 376 9.46 -11.28 -7.38
C ASN A 376 7.96 -11.06 -7.14
N GLY A 377 7.57 -9.84 -6.79
CA GLY A 377 6.20 -9.42 -6.52
C GLY A 377 5.73 -9.67 -5.08
N SER A 378 4.72 -8.92 -4.67
CA SER A 378 4.04 -9.02 -3.37
C SER A 378 4.94 -8.76 -2.15
N THR A 379 5.91 -7.87 -2.26
CA THR A 379 6.85 -7.53 -1.17
C THR A 379 6.18 -6.82 -0.01
N SER A 380 5.15 -5.99 -0.26
CA SER A 380 4.37 -5.33 0.80
C SER A 380 3.65 -6.36 1.69
N GLN A 381 3.11 -7.42 1.09
CA GLN A 381 2.48 -8.50 1.86
C GLN A 381 3.52 -9.39 2.56
N GLY A 382 4.70 -9.54 1.97
CA GLY A 382 5.85 -10.14 2.65
C GLY A 382 6.26 -9.34 3.89
N SER A 383 6.20 -8.00 3.85
CA SER A 383 6.48 -7.16 5.02
C SER A 383 5.42 -7.28 6.12
N VAL A 384 4.14 -7.46 5.76
CA VAL A 384 3.09 -7.77 6.75
C VAL A 384 3.40 -9.06 7.50
N CYS A 385 3.73 -10.13 6.77
CA CYS A 385 4.06 -11.43 7.36
C CYS A 385 5.35 -11.36 8.21
N GLY A 386 6.41 -10.75 7.68
CA GLY A 386 7.67 -10.55 8.41
C GLY A 386 7.49 -9.70 9.67
N SER A 387 6.60 -8.72 9.65
CA SER A 387 6.26 -7.89 10.81
C SER A 387 5.59 -8.69 11.92
N THR A 388 4.65 -9.56 11.58
CA THR A 388 4.03 -10.48 12.55
C THR A 388 5.07 -11.36 13.23
N LEU A 389 5.97 -11.99 12.46
CA LEU A 389 7.05 -12.83 13.00
C LEU A 389 7.98 -12.04 13.91
N SER A 390 8.36 -10.83 13.49
CA SER A 390 9.25 -9.96 14.25
C SER A 390 8.65 -9.45 15.56
N LEU A 391 7.34 -9.15 15.58
CA LEU A 391 6.62 -8.74 16.79
C LEU A 391 6.53 -9.88 17.80
N LEU A 392 6.23 -11.10 17.33
CA LEU A 392 6.19 -12.28 18.18
C LEU A 392 7.58 -12.61 18.75
N ASP A 393 8.62 -12.52 17.93
CA ASP A 393 10.01 -12.70 18.38
C ASP A 393 10.44 -11.64 19.41
N ALA A 394 9.96 -10.40 19.27
CA ALA A 394 10.19 -9.33 20.24
C ALA A 394 9.43 -9.51 21.56
N GLY A 395 8.54 -10.49 21.67
CA GLY A 395 7.70 -10.68 22.85
C GLY A 395 6.54 -9.67 22.95
N VAL A 396 6.16 -9.01 21.85
CA VAL A 396 5.01 -8.11 21.83
C VAL A 396 3.72 -8.93 21.85
N PRO A 397 2.83 -8.73 22.85
CA PRO A 397 1.61 -9.52 22.99
C PRO A 397 0.53 -9.04 22.01
N ILE A 398 0.77 -9.23 20.70
CA ILE A 398 -0.22 -8.91 19.68
C ILE A 398 -1.48 -9.77 19.86
N LYS A 399 -2.65 -9.17 19.57
CA LYS A 399 -3.95 -9.80 19.74
C LYS A 399 -4.11 -11.10 18.94
N ASP A 400 -3.58 -11.10 17.72
CA ASP A 400 -3.62 -12.23 16.80
C ASP A 400 -2.52 -12.08 15.71
N MET A 401 -2.20 -13.17 15.02
CA MET A 401 -1.28 -13.13 13.90
C MET A 401 -1.98 -12.56 12.65
N VAL A 402 -1.23 -11.75 11.89
CA VAL A 402 -1.69 -11.16 10.63
C VAL A 402 -0.84 -11.70 9.49
N ALA A 403 -1.47 -12.14 8.42
CA ALA A 403 -0.82 -12.44 7.15
C ALA A 403 -1.42 -11.60 6.03
N GLY A 404 -0.64 -11.42 4.97
CA GLY A 404 -1.07 -10.69 3.78
C GLY A 404 -0.83 -11.49 2.52
N ILE A 405 -1.74 -11.32 1.55
CA ILE A 405 -1.68 -11.93 0.22
C ILE A 405 -1.96 -10.88 -0.85
N ALA A 406 -1.26 -10.98 -1.98
CA ALA A 406 -1.58 -10.21 -3.18
C ALA A 406 -2.27 -11.11 -4.19
N MET A 407 -3.45 -10.66 -4.60
CA MET A 407 -4.28 -11.26 -5.62
C MET A 407 -4.15 -10.46 -6.91
N GLY A 408 -4.41 -11.09 -8.05
CA GLY A 408 -4.48 -10.43 -9.34
C GLY A 408 -5.71 -10.85 -10.12
N LEU A 409 -6.08 -10.03 -11.08
CA LEU A 409 -7.08 -10.35 -12.09
C LEU A 409 -6.47 -10.14 -13.48
N ILE A 410 -6.71 -11.09 -14.35
CA ILE A 410 -6.35 -10.98 -15.76
C ILE A 410 -7.59 -11.31 -16.59
N GLU A 411 -7.95 -10.39 -17.48
CA GLU A 411 -9.02 -10.56 -18.48
C GLU A 411 -8.40 -10.74 -19.87
N HIS A 412 -8.89 -11.67 -20.65
CA HIS A 412 -8.52 -11.84 -22.05
C HIS A 412 -9.71 -12.44 -22.82
N ASP A 413 -10.11 -11.76 -23.90
CA ASP A 413 -11.24 -12.17 -24.75
C ASP A 413 -12.53 -12.47 -23.97
N GLY A 414 -12.89 -11.61 -23.03
CA GLY A 414 -14.11 -11.70 -22.22
C GLY A 414 -14.09 -12.80 -21.15
N LYS A 415 -12.95 -13.47 -20.94
CA LYS A 415 -12.74 -14.40 -19.82
C LYS A 415 -11.83 -13.82 -18.78
N MET A 416 -12.06 -14.17 -17.53
CA MET A 416 -11.30 -13.66 -16.39
C MET A 416 -10.66 -14.80 -15.58
N ALA A 417 -9.43 -14.57 -15.13
CA ALA A 417 -8.73 -15.44 -14.18
C ALA A 417 -8.36 -14.63 -12.93
N ILE A 418 -8.71 -15.16 -11.75
CA ILE A 418 -8.31 -14.61 -10.45
C ILE A 418 -7.11 -15.41 -9.98
N LEU A 419 -6.02 -14.72 -9.63
CA LEU A 419 -4.75 -15.31 -9.27
C LEU A 419 -4.44 -15.06 -7.79
N SER A 420 -4.08 -16.11 -7.06
CA SER A 420 -3.52 -16.01 -5.71
C SER A 420 -2.02 -15.84 -5.75
N ASP A 421 -1.47 -15.01 -4.85
CA ASP A 421 -0.03 -14.77 -4.72
C ASP A 421 0.63 -14.45 -6.06
N ILE A 422 0.32 -13.27 -6.58
CA ILE A 422 0.87 -12.81 -7.86
C ILE A 422 2.37 -12.54 -7.76
N GLN A 423 3.09 -12.91 -8.82
CA GLN A 423 4.49 -12.54 -9.01
C GLN A 423 4.64 -11.25 -9.83
N GLY A 424 5.88 -10.73 -9.95
CA GLY A 424 6.14 -9.44 -10.59
C GLY A 424 5.61 -9.29 -12.02
N MET A 425 5.70 -10.33 -12.85
CA MET A 425 5.16 -10.31 -14.21
C MET A 425 3.62 -10.24 -14.22
N GLU A 426 2.96 -10.95 -13.33
CA GLU A 426 1.50 -10.96 -13.21
C GLU A 426 0.95 -9.63 -12.66
N ASP A 427 1.68 -8.99 -11.72
CA ASP A 427 1.38 -7.64 -11.24
C ASP A 427 1.50 -6.59 -12.36
N HIS A 428 2.58 -6.67 -13.14
CA HIS A 428 2.83 -5.71 -14.22
C HIS A 428 1.83 -5.85 -15.38
N LEU A 429 1.51 -7.08 -15.78
CA LEU A 429 0.66 -7.36 -16.93
C LEU A 429 -0.83 -7.53 -16.60
N GLY A 430 -1.19 -7.55 -15.31
CA GLY A 430 -2.55 -7.76 -14.84
C GLY A 430 -3.44 -6.51 -14.91
N ASP A 431 -4.75 -6.75 -14.76
CA ASP A 431 -5.81 -5.73 -14.81
C ASP A 431 -6.26 -5.27 -13.44
N MET A 432 -5.97 -6.02 -12.39
CA MET A 432 -6.20 -5.66 -11.00
C MET A 432 -5.02 -6.13 -10.14
N ASP A 433 -4.62 -5.26 -9.23
CA ASP A 433 -3.72 -5.55 -8.11
C ASP A 433 -4.52 -5.40 -6.82
N PHE A 434 -4.68 -6.50 -6.09
CA PHE A 434 -5.55 -6.59 -4.94
C PHE A 434 -4.82 -7.23 -3.76
N LYS A 435 -4.56 -6.45 -2.72
CA LYS A 435 -3.85 -6.86 -1.52
C LYS A 435 -4.80 -6.94 -0.35
N VAL A 436 -4.79 -8.07 0.34
CA VAL A 436 -5.60 -8.31 1.54
C VAL A 436 -4.71 -8.79 2.67
N ALA A 437 -4.79 -8.12 3.80
CA ALA A 437 -4.18 -8.57 5.04
C ALA A 437 -5.25 -8.80 6.10
N GLY A 438 -5.01 -9.71 7.01
CA GLY A 438 -5.92 -9.98 8.12
C GLY A 438 -5.49 -11.13 9.00
N THR A 439 -6.27 -11.33 10.06
CA THR A 439 -6.18 -12.46 10.98
C THR A 439 -7.00 -13.65 10.48
N GLU A 440 -7.16 -14.69 11.29
CA GLU A 440 -8.10 -15.78 11.00
C GLU A 440 -9.56 -15.31 11.03
N LYS A 441 -9.86 -14.26 11.81
CA LYS A 441 -11.22 -13.76 12.05
C LYS A 441 -11.72 -12.84 10.95
N GLY A 442 -10.85 -11.96 10.44
CA GLY A 442 -11.26 -10.99 9.46
C GLY A 442 -10.12 -10.15 8.89
N ILE A 443 -10.50 -9.20 8.04
CA ILE A 443 -9.62 -8.30 7.31
C ILE A 443 -9.17 -7.18 8.23
N THR A 444 -7.87 -6.85 8.16
CA THR A 444 -7.27 -5.70 8.84
C THR A 444 -6.81 -4.61 7.87
N ALA A 445 -6.50 -4.96 6.63
CA ALA A 445 -6.20 -3.97 5.59
C ALA A 445 -6.52 -4.51 4.19
N ILE A 446 -6.95 -3.61 3.32
CA ILE A 446 -7.12 -3.85 1.89
C ILE A 446 -6.49 -2.70 1.11
N GLN A 447 -5.90 -3.05 -0.04
CA GLN A 447 -5.54 -2.10 -1.09
C GLN A 447 -5.85 -2.73 -2.44
N MET A 448 -6.66 -2.05 -3.26
CA MET A 448 -7.05 -2.50 -4.59
C MET A 448 -6.84 -1.39 -5.60
N ASP A 449 -6.22 -1.73 -6.71
CA ASP A 449 -6.06 -0.88 -7.89
C ASP A 449 -6.60 -1.62 -9.11
N ILE A 450 -7.57 -1.01 -9.80
CA ILE A 450 -8.23 -1.58 -10.97
C ILE A 450 -7.81 -0.77 -12.19
N LYS A 451 -7.33 -1.46 -13.22
CA LYS A 451 -6.75 -0.87 -14.45
C LYS A 451 -7.68 -0.99 -15.66
N ILE A 452 -8.84 -1.63 -15.48
CA ILE A 452 -9.89 -1.83 -16.50
C ILE A 452 -11.17 -1.08 -16.12
N ALA A 453 -12.12 -1.00 -17.03
CA ALA A 453 -13.34 -0.19 -16.88
C ALA A 453 -14.31 -0.68 -15.80
N GLY A 454 -13.99 -1.73 -15.08
CA GLY A 454 -14.75 -2.17 -13.91
C GLY A 454 -14.65 -3.65 -13.61
N ILE A 455 -14.99 -3.95 -12.37
CA ILE A 455 -15.13 -5.32 -11.86
C ILE A 455 -16.52 -5.40 -11.24
N ASP A 456 -17.25 -6.47 -11.55
CA ASP A 456 -18.57 -6.71 -11.02
C ASP A 456 -18.52 -7.31 -9.59
N GLU A 457 -19.68 -7.37 -8.95
CA GLU A 457 -19.84 -7.90 -7.59
C GLU A 457 -19.43 -9.38 -7.52
N GLU A 458 -19.70 -10.18 -8.56
CA GLU A 458 -19.37 -11.61 -8.58
C GLU A 458 -17.84 -11.80 -8.54
N VAL A 459 -17.10 -11.03 -9.33
CA VAL A 459 -15.63 -11.10 -9.37
C VAL A 459 -15.03 -10.64 -8.04
N LEU A 460 -15.54 -9.55 -7.45
CA LEU A 460 -15.10 -9.09 -6.12
C LEU A 460 -15.35 -10.14 -5.03
N THR A 461 -16.53 -10.75 -5.04
CA THR A 461 -16.90 -11.82 -4.09
C THR A 461 -15.93 -13.00 -4.19
N ARG A 462 -15.66 -13.45 -5.41
CA ARG A 462 -14.73 -14.57 -5.67
C ARG A 462 -13.30 -14.22 -5.28
N ALA A 463 -12.84 -13.01 -5.59
CA ALA A 463 -11.50 -12.55 -5.26
C ALA A 463 -11.28 -12.47 -3.74
N LEU A 464 -12.25 -11.94 -2.99
CA LEU A 464 -12.20 -11.90 -1.52
C LEU A 464 -12.21 -13.29 -0.91
N ALA A 465 -13.06 -14.19 -1.40
CA ALA A 465 -13.13 -15.57 -0.91
C ALA A 465 -11.81 -16.32 -1.17
N GLN A 466 -11.24 -16.19 -2.36
CA GLN A 466 -9.95 -16.81 -2.73
C GLN A 466 -8.79 -16.20 -1.91
N ALA A 467 -8.80 -14.90 -1.68
CA ALA A 467 -7.84 -14.22 -0.81
C ALA A 467 -7.88 -14.73 0.63
N ARG A 468 -9.09 -14.99 1.16
CA ARG A 468 -9.25 -15.57 2.51
C ARG A 468 -8.60 -16.94 2.62
N VAL A 469 -8.85 -17.83 1.65
CA VAL A 469 -8.22 -19.16 1.62
C VAL A 469 -6.70 -19.05 1.61
N GLY A 470 -6.16 -18.18 0.76
CA GLY A 470 -4.71 -17.93 0.67
C GLY A 470 -4.13 -17.34 1.96
N ARG A 471 -4.80 -16.37 2.57
CA ARG A 471 -4.39 -15.77 3.84
C ARG A 471 -4.33 -16.81 4.97
N LEU A 472 -5.32 -17.66 5.09
CA LEU A 472 -5.34 -18.74 6.09
C LEU A 472 -4.22 -19.75 5.85
N HIS A 473 -3.92 -20.10 4.61
CA HIS A 473 -2.78 -20.95 4.27
C HIS A 473 -1.46 -20.31 4.73
N ILE A 474 -1.24 -19.03 4.43
CA ILE A 474 -0.02 -18.31 4.82
C ILE A 474 0.10 -18.26 6.35
N LEU A 475 -0.98 -17.96 7.08
CA LEU A 475 -0.99 -17.98 8.55
C LEU A 475 -0.58 -19.33 9.10
N ASN A 476 -1.08 -20.43 8.52
CA ASN A 476 -0.73 -21.78 8.95
C ASN A 476 0.76 -22.09 8.71
N GLU A 477 1.34 -21.63 7.63
CA GLU A 477 2.79 -21.77 7.37
C GLU A 477 3.61 -20.96 8.37
N MET A 478 3.21 -19.72 8.67
CA MET A 478 3.88 -18.86 9.64
C MET A 478 3.84 -19.43 11.06
N LYS A 479 2.71 -20.05 11.48
CA LYS A 479 2.56 -20.71 12.78
C LYS A 479 3.52 -21.88 13.00
N LYS A 480 4.02 -22.51 11.95
CA LYS A 480 5.05 -23.56 12.07
C LYS A 480 6.39 -23.00 12.52
N CYS A 481 6.66 -21.72 12.29
CA CYS A 481 7.87 -21.03 12.69
C CYS A 481 7.75 -20.48 14.12
N ILE A 482 6.74 -19.65 14.36
CA ILE A 482 6.41 -19.08 15.68
C ILE A 482 4.90 -18.84 15.75
N ASP A 483 4.25 -19.28 16.82
CA ASP A 483 2.79 -19.24 16.99
C ASP A 483 2.35 -18.36 18.17
N LYS A 484 3.26 -17.91 19.01
CA LYS A 484 3.00 -17.06 20.17
C LYS A 484 4.17 -16.09 20.41
N PRO A 485 3.93 -14.99 21.12
CA PRO A 485 5.02 -14.10 21.55
C PRO A 485 6.02 -14.84 22.44
N ASN A 486 7.32 -14.47 22.31
CA ASN A 486 8.33 -14.91 23.26
C ASN A 486 7.94 -14.48 24.69
N ASP A 487 8.18 -15.34 25.66
CA ASP A 487 7.82 -15.11 27.06
C ASP A 487 8.64 -13.96 27.70
N GLU A 488 9.86 -13.72 27.20
CA GLU A 488 10.76 -12.67 27.67
C GLU A 488 11.17 -11.73 26.53
N LEU A 489 11.30 -10.45 26.86
CA LEU A 489 11.88 -9.47 25.96
C LEU A 489 13.37 -9.71 25.77
N SER A 490 13.91 -9.25 24.62
CA SER A 490 15.36 -9.23 24.40
C SER A 490 16.08 -8.57 25.57
N LYS A 491 17.22 -9.13 25.97
CA LYS A 491 18.10 -8.51 26.98
C LYS A 491 18.58 -7.09 26.62
N TYR A 492 18.46 -6.72 25.36
CA TYR A 492 18.80 -5.40 24.83
C TYR A 492 17.62 -4.44 24.78
N ALA A 493 16.40 -4.93 24.95
CA ALA A 493 15.22 -4.08 25.03
C ALA A 493 15.18 -3.32 26.36
N PRO A 494 14.69 -2.07 26.40
CA PRO A 494 14.50 -1.36 27.63
C PRO A 494 13.47 -2.10 28.51
N LYS A 495 13.74 -2.17 29.81
CA LYS A 495 12.78 -2.70 30.77
C LYS A 495 11.97 -1.53 31.32
N ILE A 496 10.66 -1.56 31.10
CA ILE A 496 9.74 -0.55 31.62
C ILE A 496 9.04 -1.14 32.84
N VAL A 497 9.08 -0.41 33.95
CA VAL A 497 8.36 -0.73 35.18
C VAL A 497 7.37 0.39 35.41
N THR A 498 6.10 0.08 35.35
CA THR A 498 5.03 1.03 35.62
C THR A 498 4.61 0.94 37.07
N MET A 499 4.49 2.08 37.75
CA MET A 499 3.97 2.18 39.10
C MET A 499 3.05 3.40 39.25
N ARG A 500 2.18 3.39 40.24
CA ARG A 500 1.33 4.54 40.56
C ARG A 500 1.75 5.15 41.86
N ILE A 501 1.88 6.47 41.85
CA ILE A 501 2.07 7.30 43.05
C ILE A 501 0.85 8.19 43.26
N ASN A 502 0.68 8.68 44.49
CA ASN A 502 -0.35 9.67 44.75
C ASN A 502 -0.05 10.96 43.96
N PRO A 503 -0.97 11.47 43.11
CA PRO A 503 -0.77 12.69 42.34
C PRO A 503 -0.32 13.89 43.13
N ASP A 504 -0.79 14.04 44.39
CA ASP A 504 -0.38 15.10 45.30
C ASP A 504 1.11 15.05 45.68
N LYS A 505 1.75 13.87 45.49
CA LYS A 505 3.16 13.62 45.79
C LYS A 505 4.10 13.79 44.58
N ILE A 506 3.58 14.05 43.41
CA ILE A 506 4.38 14.23 42.18
C ILE A 506 5.43 15.34 42.42
N ARG A 507 5.03 16.46 43.07
CA ARG A 507 5.94 17.56 43.37
C ARG A 507 7.09 17.16 44.30
N ASP A 508 6.83 16.25 45.24
CA ASP A 508 7.85 15.76 46.18
C ASP A 508 8.85 14.85 45.45
N VAL A 509 8.37 14.03 44.52
CA VAL A 509 9.21 13.12 43.69
C VAL A 509 10.05 13.91 42.69
N ILE A 510 9.50 14.93 42.08
CA ILE A 510 10.26 15.83 41.17
C ILE A 510 11.25 16.69 41.98
N GLY A 511 10.82 17.22 43.13
CA GLY A 511 11.59 18.11 43.97
C GLY A 511 11.76 19.51 43.37
N ALA A 512 12.24 20.45 44.18
CA ALA A 512 12.46 21.84 43.78
C ALA A 512 13.44 21.93 42.60
N GLY A 513 12.95 22.42 41.44
CA GLY A 513 13.74 22.50 40.21
C GLY A 513 14.21 21.14 39.65
N GLY A 514 13.48 20.06 39.95
CA GLY A 514 13.80 18.71 39.45
C GLY A 514 14.92 17.98 40.20
N LYS A 515 15.42 18.52 41.31
CA LYS A 515 16.61 18.02 42.03
C LYS A 515 16.47 16.57 42.51
N VAL A 516 15.27 16.17 42.96
CA VAL A 516 15.04 14.84 43.52
C VAL A 516 15.03 13.80 42.38
N ILE A 517 14.26 14.05 41.36
CA ILE A 517 14.18 13.14 40.21
C ILE A 517 15.52 13.01 39.47
N THR A 518 16.25 14.11 39.28
CA THR A 518 17.59 14.11 38.68
C THR A 518 18.55 13.26 39.51
N LYS A 519 18.53 13.38 40.84
CA LYS A 519 19.36 12.58 41.73
C LYS A 519 19.06 11.07 41.59
N ILE A 520 17.77 10.71 41.51
CA ILE A 520 17.37 9.31 41.30
C ILE A 520 17.90 8.80 39.96
N ILE A 521 17.74 9.58 38.89
CA ILE A 521 18.23 9.25 37.55
C ILE A 521 19.76 9.06 37.54
N ASP A 522 20.49 9.98 38.17
CA ASP A 522 21.96 9.94 38.23
C ASP A 522 22.48 8.72 39.02
N GLU A 523 21.81 8.35 40.12
CA GLU A 523 22.22 7.24 40.98
C GLU A 523 21.86 5.87 40.38
N THR A 524 20.79 5.77 39.58
CA THR A 524 20.25 4.50 39.10
C THR A 524 20.47 4.29 37.59
N GLY A 525 20.72 5.34 36.83
CA GLY A 525 20.83 5.33 35.39
C GLY A 525 19.50 5.08 34.63
N VAL A 526 18.36 5.13 35.32
CA VAL A 526 17.04 4.97 34.74
C VAL A 526 16.53 6.27 34.10
N LYS A 527 15.61 6.18 33.15
CA LYS A 527 14.73 7.29 32.74
C LYS A 527 13.46 7.19 33.55
N ILE A 528 12.91 8.33 33.96
CA ILE A 528 11.67 8.41 34.73
C ILE A 528 10.74 9.39 34.03
N ASP A 529 9.56 8.93 33.66
CA ASP A 529 8.46 9.73 33.13
C ASP A 529 7.32 9.69 34.17
N ILE A 530 6.72 10.83 34.47
CA ILE A 530 5.62 10.95 35.42
C ILE A 530 4.46 11.67 34.77
N GLU A 531 3.31 10.98 34.69
CA GLU A 531 2.06 11.54 34.20
C GLU A 531 1.31 12.31 35.29
N GLN A 532 0.40 13.20 34.90
CA GLN A 532 -0.33 14.06 35.84
C GLN A 532 -1.26 13.29 36.79
N ASP A 533 -1.68 12.10 36.41
CA ASP A 533 -2.53 11.19 37.18
C ASP A 533 -1.76 10.33 38.20
N GLY A 534 -0.43 10.48 38.25
CA GLY A 534 0.46 9.72 39.12
C GLY A 534 0.99 8.41 38.57
N GLU A 535 0.81 8.13 37.29
CA GLU A 535 1.50 7.04 36.63
C GLU A 535 2.97 7.40 36.42
N VAL A 536 3.90 6.47 36.79
CA VAL A 536 5.36 6.65 36.71
C VAL A 536 5.95 5.48 35.91
#